data_dc22a1edde93f83f7292c9f7516300ff
#
_entry.id   dc22a1edde93f83f7292c9f7516300ff
#
_cell.length_a   1.000
_cell.length_b   1.000
_cell.length_c   1.000
_cell.angle_alpha   90.00
_cell.angle_beta   90.00
_cell.angle_gamma   90.00
#
_symmetry.space_group_name_H-M   'P 1'
#
loop_
_entity.id
_entity.type
_entity.pdbx_description
1 polymer ?
#
loop_
_entity_poly.entity_id
_entity_poly.type
_entity_poly.pdbx_seq_one_letter_code
_entity_poly.pdbx_strand_id
1 'polypeptide(L)'
;MGEIRKYTCTCGYETDLRAGGGLAGCNIGMIANFFPKETEALVKERNEGRVKRYVMENEISYCNNCQEMMALPAFSYTRKDGYTCHFGSRCPLCAGELTQVEDEESPACPKCGKKMRYFVLGDWD
;
A
#
# COMPACT_ATOMS: atom_id res chain seq x y z
N MET A 1 -4.71 -8.18 -9.28
CA MET A 1 -5.87 -7.27 -9.37
C MET A 1 -6.21 -6.72 -8.01
N GLY A 2 -6.56 -5.44 -7.96
CA GLY A 2 -6.96 -4.80 -6.73
C GLY A 2 -8.47 -4.66 -6.59
N GLU A 3 -8.91 -4.34 -5.39
CA GLU A 3 -10.31 -4.10 -5.07
C GLU A 3 -10.53 -2.66 -4.69
N ILE A 4 -11.65 -2.08 -5.12
CA ILE A 4 -12.12 -0.80 -4.60
C ILE A 4 -13.03 -1.13 -3.43
N ARG A 5 -12.64 -0.71 -2.23
CA ARG A 5 -13.35 -0.98 -0.99
C ARG A 5 -13.93 0.28 -0.40
N LYS A 6 -15.17 0.21 0.03
CA LYS A 6 -15.78 1.26 0.84
C LYS A 6 -15.79 0.82 2.30
N TYR A 7 -15.03 1.51 3.13
CA TYR A 7 -15.01 1.27 4.58
C TYR A 7 -15.99 2.21 5.26
N THR A 8 -16.79 1.67 6.16
CA THR A 8 -17.82 2.42 6.89
C THR A 8 -17.73 2.16 8.39
N CYS A 9 -18.02 3.18 9.18
CA CYS A 9 -18.11 3.09 10.62
C CYS A 9 -19.44 3.62 11.11
N THR A 10 -19.93 3.08 12.22
CA THR A 10 -21.18 3.56 12.85
C THR A 10 -21.10 5.00 13.33
N CYS A 11 -19.90 5.55 13.50
CA CYS A 11 -19.71 6.96 13.85
C CYS A 11 -19.94 7.92 12.67
N GLY A 12 -20.14 7.39 11.45
CA GLY A 12 -20.33 8.17 10.24
C GLY A 12 -19.11 8.31 9.36
N TYR A 13 -17.94 7.83 9.80
CA TYR A 13 -16.74 7.86 8.96
C TYR A 13 -16.89 6.90 7.78
N GLU A 14 -16.59 7.38 6.59
CA GLU A 14 -16.58 6.58 5.36
C GLU A 14 -15.38 6.95 4.51
N THR A 15 -14.82 5.96 3.82
CA THR A 15 -13.76 6.20 2.85
C THR A 15 -13.73 5.10 1.80
N ASP A 16 -13.43 5.49 0.57
CA ASP A 16 -13.25 4.55 -0.55
C ASP A 16 -11.76 4.40 -0.81
N LEU A 17 -11.29 3.15 -0.78
CA LEU A 17 -9.87 2.85 -0.94
C LEU A 17 -9.65 1.84 -2.07
N ARG A 18 -8.59 2.05 -2.84
CA ARG A 18 -8.12 1.09 -3.84
C ARG A 18 -7.04 0.23 -3.21
N ALA A 19 -7.42 -0.97 -2.76
CA ALA A 19 -6.53 -1.89 -2.07
C ALA A 19 -5.94 -2.92 -3.01
N GLY A 20 -4.77 -3.43 -2.69
CA GLY A 20 -4.10 -4.47 -3.45
C GLY A 20 -3.30 -3.93 -4.63
N GLY A 21 -3.00 -4.81 -5.59
CA GLY A 21 -2.16 -4.48 -6.73
C GLY A 21 -2.84 -4.74 -8.07
N GLY A 22 -2.49 -3.92 -9.06
CA GLY A 22 -2.87 -4.11 -10.45
C GLY A 22 -1.68 -4.57 -11.28
N LEU A 23 -1.88 -4.69 -12.59
CA LEU A 23 -0.83 -5.07 -13.54
C LEU A 23 0.35 -4.10 -13.53
N ALA A 24 0.09 -2.82 -13.26
CA ALA A 24 1.12 -1.78 -13.15
C ALA A 24 2.15 -2.07 -12.05
N GLY A 25 1.76 -2.81 -11.00
CA GLY A 25 2.65 -3.17 -9.90
C GLY A 25 3.79 -4.12 -10.28
N CYS A 26 3.71 -4.76 -11.45
CA CYS A 26 4.76 -5.62 -11.97
C CYS A 26 5.64 -4.92 -13.01
N ASN A 27 5.39 -3.65 -13.31
CA ASN A 27 6.10 -2.88 -14.33
C ASN A 27 7.12 -1.97 -13.66
N ILE A 28 8.41 -2.20 -13.96
CA ILE A 28 9.51 -1.43 -13.38
C ILE A 28 9.38 0.08 -13.67
N GLY A 29 8.96 0.45 -14.87
CA GLY A 29 8.76 1.84 -15.22
C GLY A 29 7.73 2.54 -14.37
N MET A 30 6.63 1.86 -14.07
CA MET A 30 5.58 2.38 -13.20
C MET A 30 6.05 2.47 -11.75
N ILE A 31 6.79 1.45 -11.28
CA ILE A 31 7.37 1.47 -9.93
C ILE A 31 8.32 2.65 -9.79
N ALA A 32 9.13 2.93 -10.79
CA ALA A 32 10.08 4.04 -10.79
C ALA A 32 9.42 5.41 -10.67
N ASN A 33 8.17 5.56 -11.15
CA ASN A 33 7.42 6.80 -11.02
C ASN A 33 7.12 7.14 -9.55
N PHE A 34 6.95 6.14 -8.70
CA PHE A 34 6.64 6.32 -7.28
C PHE A 34 7.88 6.16 -6.39
N PHE A 35 8.80 5.29 -6.79
CA PHE A 35 9.97 4.93 -5.99
C PHE A 35 11.25 4.97 -6.85
N PRO A 36 11.68 6.16 -7.31
CA PRO A 36 12.80 6.25 -8.25
C PRO A 36 14.13 5.74 -7.68
N LYS A 37 14.46 6.07 -6.43
CA LYS A 37 15.72 5.65 -5.79
C LYS A 37 15.74 4.17 -5.49
N GLU A 38 14.64 3.66 -4.97
CA GLU A 38 14.48 2.25 -4.60
C GLU A 38 14.48 1.35 -5.84
N THR A 39 13.95 1.86 -6.95
CA THR A 39 13.96 1.16 -8.23
C THR A 39 15.38 1.04 -8.78
N GLU A 40 16.23 2.04 -8.61
CA GLU A 40 17.64 1.95 -9.01
C GLU A 40 18.34 0.80 -8.28
N ALA A 41 18.09 0.67 -6.98
CA ALA A 41 18.66 -0.44 -6.19
C ALA A 41 18.13 -1.80 -6.68
N LEU A 42 16.84 -1.88 -6.99
CA LEU A 42 16.25 -3.11 -7.55
C LEU A 42 16.91 -3.50 -8.87
N VAL A 43 17.05 -2.56 -9.80
CA VAL A 43 17.64 -2.81 -11.11
C VAL A 43 19.08 -3.28 -10.97
N LYS A 44 19.86 -2.66 -10.10
CA LYS A 44 21.23 -3.07 -9.83
C LYS A 44 21.29 -4.51 -9.33
N GLU A 45 20.51 -4.86 -8.33
CA GLU A 45 20.51 -6.20 -7.76
C GLU A 45 19.94 -7.24 -8.75
N ARG A 46 18.97 -6.85 -9.57
CA ARG A 46 18.42 -7.69 -10.62
C ARG A 46 19.46 -8.02 -11.68
N ASN A 47 20.24 -7.03 -12.09
CA ASN A 47 21.33 -7.22 -13.05
C ASN A 47 22.42 -8.13 -12.49
N GLU A 48 22.61 -8.18 -11.18
CA GLU A 48 23.51 -9.08 -10.49
C GLU A 48 22.91 -10.47 -10.25
N GLY A 49 21.66 -10.71 -10.69
CA GLY A 49 20.97 -11.99 -10.56
C GLY A 49 20.49 -12.31 -9.15
N ARG A 50 20.34 -11.32 -8.27
CA ARG A 50 20.01 -11.51 -6.86
C ARG A 50 18.51 -11.43 -6.55
N VAL A 51 17.68 -10.94 -7.45
CA VAL A 51 16.26 -10.69 -7.20
C VAL A 51 15.41 -11.90 -7.60
N LYS A 52 14.58 -12.38 -6.70
CA LYS A 52 13.62 -13.44 -6.92
C LYS A 52 12.30 -12.90 -7.48
N ARG A 53 11.79 -11.84 -6.88
CA ARG A 53 10.52 -11.20 -7.28
C ARG A 53 10.45 -9.77 -6.77
N TYR A 54 9.60 -8.99 -7.40
CA TYR A 54 9.30 -7.62 -6.97
C TYR A 54 7.83 -7.29 -7.27
N VAL A 55 7.25 -6.40 -6.48
CA VAL A 55 5.87 -5.97 -6.65
C VAL A 55 5.65 -4.60 -6.04
N MET A 56 4.77 -3.82 -6.65
CA MET A 56 4.20 -2.61 -6.05
C MET A 56 2.69 -2.80 -5.98
N GLU A 57 2.13 -2.57 -4.79
CA GLU A 57 0.69 -2.64 -4.58
C GLU A 57 0.27 -1.61 -3.55
N ASN A 58 -1.02 -1.26 -3.55
CA ASN A 58 -1.53 -0.32 -2.56
C ASN A 58 -1.76 -1.03 -1.23
N GLU A 59 -1.13 -0.52 -0.18
CA GLU A 59 -1.34 -0.97 1.18
C GLU A 59 -2.27 -0.01 1.91
N ILE A 60 -3.13 -0.56 2.76
CA ILE A 60 -4.02 0.24 3.60
C ILE A 60 -3.27 0.64 4.87
N SER A 61 -3.26 1.93 5.14
CA SER A 61 -2.51 2.51 6.25
C SER A 61 -3.30 3.61 6.94
N TYR A 62 -2.89 3.95 8.16
CA TYR A 62 -3.42 5.09 8.90
C TYR A 62 -2.39 6.21 8.90
N CYS A 63 -2.86 7.45 8.72
CA CYS A 63 -2.11 8.62 9.13
C CYS A 63 -2.66 9.09 10.48
N ASN A 64 -1.88 8.93 11.54
CA ASN A 64 -2.32 9.31 12.88
C ASN A 64 -2.45 10.83 13.06
N ASN A 65 -1.63 11.60 12.31
CA ASN A 65 -1.73 13.06 12.34
C ASN A 65 -3.02 13.58 11.69
N CYS A 66 -3.41 12.99 10.56
CA CYS A 66 -4.61 13.39 9.83
C CYS A 66 -5.86 12.65 10.28
N GLN A 67 -5.70 11.58 11.08
CA GLN A 67 -6.77 10.68 11.48
C GLN A 67 -7.55 10.15 10.28
N GLU A 68 -6.82 9.65 9.27
CA GLU A 68 -7.37 9.15 8.02
C GLU A 68 -6.81 7.77 7.67
N MET A 69 -7.64 6.96 7.02
CA MET A 69 -7.19 5.76 6.34
C MET A 69 -6.84 6.10 4.90
N MET A 70 -5.82 5.43 4.39
CA MET A 70 -5.34 5.64 3.02
C MET A 70 -4.92 4.32 2.41
N ALA A 71 -5.07 4.20 1.09
CA ALA A 71 -4.47 3.11 0.32
C ALA A 71 -3.44 3.74 -0.61
N LEU A 72 -2.17 3.49 -0.35
CA LEU A 72 -1.06 4.13 -1.05
C LEU A 72 -0.06 3.10 -1.55
N PRO A 73 0.65 3.39 -2.64
CA PRO A 73 1.64 2.47 -3.19
C PRO A 73 2.71 2.11 -2.17
N ALA A 74 3.00 0.81 -2.08
CA ALA A 74 4.14 0.28 -1.35
C ALA A 74 4.87 -0.68 -2.27
N PHE A 75 6.20 -0.62 -2.24
CA PHE A 75 7.06 -1.40 -3.12
C PHE A 75 7.89 -2.36 -2.29
N SER A 76 7.98 -3.60 -2.75
CA SER A 76 8.86 -4.58 -2.13
C SER A 76 9.53 -5.45 -3.17
N TYR A 77 10.73 -5.92 -2.86
CA TYR A 77 11.37 -6.97 -3.63
C TYR A 77 12.03 -7.97 -2.70
N THR A 78 12.04 -9.22 -3.13
CA THR A 78 12.63 -10.32 -2.37
C THR A 78 13.87 -10.82 -3.11
N ARG A 79 14.98 -10.92 -2.38
CA ARG A 79 16.22 -11.50 -2.90
C ARG A 79 16.13 -13.02 -2.90
N LYS A 80 17.00 -13.64 -3.70
CA LYS A 80 17.11 -15.11 -3.75
C LYS A 80 17.57 -15.73 -2.43
N ASP A 81 18.24 -14.95 -1.57
CA ASP A 81 18.62 -15.38 -0.22
C ASP A 81 17.49 -15.32 0.80
N GLY A 82 16.29 -14.87 0.38
CA GLY A 82 15.10 -14.75 1.23
C GLY A 82 14.92 -13.39 1.89
N TYR A 83 15.88 -12.49 1.78
CA TYR A 83 15.75 -11.15 2.34
C TYR A 83 14.75 -10.31 1.54
N THR A 84 13.80 -9.68 2.23
CA THR A 84 12.80 -8.80 1.61
C THR A 84 13.05 -7.34 1.99
N CYS A 85 13.11 -6.48 0.98
CA CYS A 85 13.15 -5.04 1.15
C CYS A 85 11.75 -4.48 0.94
N HIS A 86 11.26 -3.65 1.85
CA HIS A 86 9.94 -3.05 1.78
C HIS A 86 10.04 -1.53 1.92
N PHE A 87 9.33 -0.81 1.05
CA PHE A 87 9.30 0.65 1.02
C PHE A 87 7.85 1.13 0.96
N GLY A 88 7.44 1.92 1.94
CA GLY A 88 6.09 2.49 1.99
C GLY A 88 6.06 3.94 1.54
N SER A 89 4.85 4.44 1.32
CA SER A 89 4.61 5.86 1.05
C SER A 89 4.48 6.65 2.35
N ARG A 90 4.62 7.98 2.25
CA ARG A 90 4.29 8.89 3.34
C ARG A 90 2.92 9.51 3.09
N CYS A 91 2.31 10.07 4.13
CA CYS A 91 1.03 10.75 4.00
C CYS A 91 1.13 11.90 3.00
N PRO A 92 0.30 11.94 1.94
CA PRO A 92 0.35 13.01 0.96
C PRO A 92 -0.13 14.35 1.49
N LEU A 93 -0.84 14.36 2.63
CA LEU A 93 -1.40 15.58 3.23
C LEU A 93 -0.44 16.25 4.22
N CYS A 94 0.28 15.46 5.02
CA CYS A 94 1.15 16.01 6.07
C CYS A 94 2.60 15.54 5.99
N ALA A 95 2.94 14.67 5.03
CA ALA A 95 4.25 14.05 4.87
C ALA A 95 4.71 13.20 6.08
N GLY A 96 3.80 12.91 7.01
CA GLY A 96 4.09 12.09 8.18
C GLY A 96 4.20 10.60 7.86
N GLU A 97 4.70 9.85 8.82
CA GLU A 97 4.78 8.40 8.71
C GLU A 97 3.40 7.77 8.78
N LEU A 98 3.22 6.67 8.04
CA LEU A 98 1.99 5.90 8.03
C LEU A 98 2.18 4.62 8.81
N THR A 99 1.09 4.18 9.50
CA THR A 99 1.04 2.90 10.19
C THR A 99 0.21 1.94 9.35
N GLN A 100 0.80 0.81 8.96
CA GLN A 100 0.09 -0.19 8.18
C GLN A 100 -1.04 -0.80 9.00
N VAL A 101 -2.20 -0.98 8.38
CA VAL A 101 -3.35 -1.64 8.98
C VAL A 101 -3.09 -3.15 9.04
N GLU A 102 -3.16 -3.74 10.23
CA GLU A 102 -2.91 -5.17 10.42
C GLU A 102 -4.10 -6.02 9.98
N ASP A 103 -5.31 -5.63 10.35
CA ASP A 103 -6.54 -6.34 9.98
C ASP A 103 -7.33 -5.53 8.98
N GLU A 104 -7.11 -5.78 7.69
CA GLU A 104 -7.77 -5.06 6.61
C GLU A 104 -9.25 -5.40 6.47
N GLU A 105 -9.69 -6.52 7.01
CA GLU A 105 -11.10 -6.92 6.95
C GLU A 105 -11.96 -6.18 7.97
N SER A 106 -11.38 -5.87 9.12
CA SER A 106 -12.08 -5.18 10.21
C SER A 106 -11.16 -4.19 10.92
N PRO A 107 -10.70 -3.14 10.21
CA PRO A 107 -9.77 -2.19 10.79
C PRO A 107 -10.46 -1.27 11.80
N ALA A 108 -9.68 -0.73 12.72
CA ALA A 108 -10.19 0.27 13.65
C ALA A 108 -10.44 1.59 12.92
N CYS A 109 -11.56 2.25 13.24
CA CYS A 109 -11.86 3.56 12.68
C CYS A 109 -10.87 4.61 13.16
N PRO A 110 -10.26 5.41 12.27
CA PRO A 110 -9.30 6.43 12.68
C PRO A 110 -9.93 7.58 13.46
N LYS A 111 -11.26 7.70 13.44
CA LYS A 111 -11.98 8.77 14.15
C LYS A 111 -12.45 8.34 15.53
N CYS A 112 -12.97 7.11 15.70
CA CYS A 112 -13.58 6.67 16.96
C CYS A 112 -12.99 5.39 17.54
N GLY A 113 -12.14 4.68 16.82
CA GLY A 113 -11.49 3.46 17.27
C GLY A 113 -12.32 2.19 17.19
N LYS A 114 -13.58 2.27 16.82
CA LYS A 114 -14.43 1.08 16.65
C LYS A 114 -14.05 0.34 15.37
N LYS A 115 -14.30 -0.96 15.33
CA LYS A 115 -14.05 -1.76 14.13
C LYS A 115 -15.00 -1.37 13.02
N MET A 116 -14.46 -1.27 11.81
CA MET A 116 -15.21 -0.90 10.61
C MET A 116 -15.54 -2.12 9.77
N ARG A 117 -16.51 -1.93 8.87
CA ARG A 117 -16.86 -2.90 7.82
C ARG A 117 -16.48 -2.33 6.47
N TYR A 118 -16.35 -3.21 5.47
CA TYR A 118 -16.16 -2.76 4.10
C TYR A 118 -17.03 -3.53 3.12
N PHE A 119 -17.27 -2.89 1.99
CA PHE A 119 -17.93 -3.48 0.83
C PHE A 119 -17.02 -3.35 -0.36
N VAL A 120 -16.98 -4.37 -1.20
CA VAL A 120 -16.25 -4.31 -2.47
C VAL A 120 -17.15 -3.62 -3.50
N LEU A 121 -16.70 -2.48 -4.01
CA LEU A 121 -17.44 -1.72 -5.02
C LEU A 121 -17.07 -2.15 -6.44
N GLY A 122 -15.89 -2.72 -6.64
CA GLY A 122 -15.40 -3.13 -7.94
C GLY A 122 -13.93 -3.49 -7.91
N ASP A 123 -13.37 -3.69 -9.10
CA ASP A 123 -11.96 -3.98 -9.30
C ASP A 123 -11.25 -2.78 -9.91
N TRP A 124 -9.92 -2.74 -9.74
CA TRP A 124 -9.07 -1.76 -10.41
C TRP A 124 -7.75 -2.41 -10.82
N ASP A 125 -7.09 -1.82 -11.82
CA ASP A 125 -5.78 -2.27 -12.30
C ASP A 125 -4.72 -1.17 -12.22
#